data_f85d851a7e978490bb06d20dd26f10a3
#
_entry.id   f85d851a7e978490bb06d20dd26f10a3
#
_cell.length_a   1.000
_cell.length_b   1.000
_cell.length_c   1.000
_cell.angle_alpha   90.00
_cell.angle_beta   90.00
_cell.angle_gamma   90.00
#
_symmetry.space_group_name_H-M   'P 1'
#
loop_
_entity.id
_entity.type
_entity.pdbx_description
1 polymer ?
#
loop_
_entity_poly.entity_id
_entity_poly.type
_entity_poly.pdbx_seq_one_letter_code
_entity_poly.pdbx_strand_id
1 'polypeptide(L)'
;MTEDKQIFDGDERAKYEFRDDINAVYETDRGLNEDTVRKISAAKHEPQFMLDFRLESLREFFRHKQPSFGPSLDFIDFQDYTYFTRVSDGVAERWEDVPDDVKRTFDKLGIPEAEKKFLAGVTAHYESEAVYSNMLSEVEKKGVIFLDTDTGLREHPDLFMKYFGKLVPPTDNKYAALNSAVWSGGSFIYVPKGCKLDMPLQSYFRINNKRSGQFERSLIIVDDDAELNYVEGCTAPMYSQESLHSGVIEIFVGKRAKMRYTTIQNWSNSILNLVTQRAIVDEDGLMEWVDGNIGSKLCMKYPCCVLKGDRSHGSTTSIAVAGPGQFQDTGAKMIHIGKGSTSNIISKSIARGGGTANFRGEIT
;
A
#
# COMPACT_ATOMS: atom_id res chain seq x y z
N MET A 1 23.47 -33.76 18.67
CA MET A 1 23.10 -32.88 17.55
C MET A 1 21.60 -32.75 17.60
N THR A 2 21.11 -31.67 18.17
CA THR A 2 19.69 -31.35 18.28
C THR A 2 19.23 -30.79 16.92
N GLU A 3 18.25 -31.46 16.32
CA GLU A 3 17.59 -31.00 15.13
C GLU A 3 17.05 -29.57 15.39
N ASP A 4 17.57 -28.60 14.65
CA ASP A 4 16.99 -27.24 14.55
C ASP A 4 15.58 -27.40 14.01
N LYS A 5 14.57 -27.37 14.87
CA LYS A 5 13.18 -27.19 14.46
C LYS A 5 13.09 -25.90 13.66
N GLN A 6 12.74 -26.03 12.40
CA GLN A 6 12.44 -24.88 11.55
C GLN A 6 11.33 -24.08 12.24
N ILE A 7 11.61 -22.82 12.57
CA ILE A 7 10.67 -21.90 13.24
C ILE A 7 9.48 -21.56 12.33
N PHE A 8 9.61 -21.82 11.03
CA PHE A 8 8.52 -21.77 10.06
C PHE A 8 8.46 -23.11 9.35
N ASP A 9 7.44 -23.91 9.68
CA ASP A 9 7.15 -25.15 8.99
C ASP A 9 6.79 -24.86 7.53
N GLY A 10 7.26 -25.69 6.59
CA GLY A 10 7.04 -25.49 5.16
C GLY A 10 5.55 -25.39 4.76
N ASP A 11 4.68 -25.89 5.62
CA ASP A 11 3.22 -25.86 5.47
C ASP A 11 2.60 -24.44 5.62
N GLU A 12 3.18 -23.58 6.46
CA GLU A 12 2.65 -22.20 6.62
C GLU A 12 2.95 -21.31 5.42
N ARG A 13 4.08 -21.48 4.74
CA ARG A 13 4.38 -20.77 3.50
C ARG A 13 3.44 -21.18 2.36
N ALA A 14 3.14 -22.46 2.23
CA ALA A 14 2.21 -22.99 1.23
C ALA A 14 0.81 -22.33 1.34
N LYS A 15 0.40 -21.91 2.54
CA LYS A 15 -0.85 -21.20 2.78
C LYS A 15 -0.95 -19.85 2.08
N TYR A 16 0.17 -19.16 1.85
CA TYR A 16 0.20 -17.81 1.25
C TYR A 16 0.79 -17.78 -0.16
N GLU A 17 1.59 -18.79 -0.51
CA GLU A 17 2.30 -18.90 -1.80
C GLU A 17 1.51 -19.68 -2.88
N PHE A 18 0.24 -20.03 -2.61
CA PHE A 18 -0.62 -20.71 -3.60
C PHE A 18 -0.97 -19.78 -4.77
N ARG A 19 -1.21 -20.38 -5.92
CA ARG A 19 -1.66 -19.70 -7.15
C ARG A 19 -3.08 -20.13 -7.48
N ASP A 20 -3.90 -19.17 -7.90
CA ASP A 20 -5.18 -19.43 -8.53
C ASP A 20 -5.10 -19.02 -10.02
N ASP A 21 -5.66 -19.86 -10.91
CA ASP A 21 -5.77 -19.52 -12.32
C ASP A 21 -7.05 -18.67 -12.49
N ILE A 22 -6.86 -17.36 -12.59
CA ILE A 22 -7.94 -16.38 -12.79
C ILE A 22 -7.76 -15.74 -14.15
N ASN A 23 -8.84 -15.65 -14.92
CA ASN A 23 -8.84 -14.99 -16.21
C ASN A 23 -9.05 -13.49 -16.02
N ALA A 24 -8.15 -12.69 -16.60
CA ALA A 24 -8.34 -11.25 -16.67
C ALA A 24 -9.51 -10.90 -17.58
N VAL A 25 -10.35 -9.98 -17.13
CA VAL A 25 -11.41 -9.36 -17.95
C VAL A 25 -10.79 -8.33 -18.91
N TYR A 26 -9.75 -7.64 -18.44
CA TYR A 26 -8.99 -6.68 -19.22
C TYR A 26 -7.54 -6.63 -18.74
N GLU A 27 -6.60 -6.52 -19.68
CA GLU A 27 -5.18 -6.36 -19.37
C GLU A 27 -4.54 -5.42 -20.41
N THR A 28 -3.65 -4.53 -19.95
CA THR A 28 -2.85 -3.71 -20.87
C THR A 28 -1.69 -4.53 -21.45
N ASP A 29 -1.23 -4.13 -22.61
CA ASP A 29 0.03 -4.63 -23.15
C ASP A 29 1.18 -4.36 -22.18
N ARG A 30 2.26 -5.12 -22.32
CA ARG A 30 3.50 -4.86 -21.56
C ARG A 30 4.15 -3.56 -22.01
N GLY A 31 4.83 -2.94 -21.07
CA GLY A 31 5.65 -1.77 -21.29
C GLY A 31 5.07 -0.48 -20.74
N LEU A 32 5.96 0.35 -20.23
CA LEU A 32 5.65 1.67 -19.67
C LEU A 32 5.82 2.76 -20.72
N ASN A 33 4.71 3.24 -21.25
CA ASN A 33 4.66 4.29 -22.25
C ASN A 33 3.35 5.09 -22.18
N GLU A 34 3.21 6.13 -23.02
CA GLU A 34 1.98 6.95 -23.03
C GLU A 34 0.73 6.18 -23.43
N ASP A 35 0.83 5.20 -24.33
CA ASP A 35 -0.31 4.39 -24.75
C ASP A 35 -0.85 3.55 -23.59
N THR A 36 0.05 2.91 -22.83
CA THR A 36 -0.32 2.19 -21.60
C THR A 36 -1.03 3.08 -20.61
N VAL A 37 -0.52 4.28 -20.36
CA VAL A 37 -1.13 5.24 -19.42
C VAL A 37 -2.53 5.70 -19.90
N ARG A 38 -2.69 5.97 -21.20
CA ARG A 38 -3.99 6.32 -21.80
C ARG A 38 -4.99 5.16 -21.73
N LYS A 39 -4.55 3.94 -21.96
CA LYS A 39 -5.39 2.73 -21.83
C LYS A 39 -5.88 2.53 -20.39
N ILE A 40 -5.01 2.72 -19.38
CA ILE A 40 -5.41 2.67 -17.97
C ILE A 40 -6.48 3.72 -17.68
N SER A 41 -6.23 4.99 -18.03
CA SER A 41 -7.17 6.08 -17.77
C SER A 41 -8.52 5.88 -18.48
N ALA A 42 -8.50 5.40 -19.72
CA ALA A 42 -9.71 5.09 -20.48
C ALA A 42 -10.50 3.92 -19.86
N ALA A 43 -9.82 2.83 -19.47
CA ALA A 43 -10.45 1.67 -18.85
C ALA A 43 -11.11 2.02 -17.50
N LYS A 44 -10.60 3.04 -16.79
CA LYS A 44 -11.10 3.53 -15.51
C LYS A 44 -12.12 4.68 -15.67
N HIS A 45 -12.39 5.12 -16.90
CA HIS A 45 -13.28 6.26 -17.20
C HIS A 45 -12.91 7.54 -16.44
N GLU A 46 -11.61 7.83 -16.34
CA GLU A 46 -11.10 8.95 -15.55
C GLU A 46 -11.39 10.30 -16.21
N PRO A 47 -11.58 11.38 -15.42
CA PRO A 47 -11.66 12.74 -15.93
C PRO A 47 -10.33 13.19 -16.53
N GLN A 48 -10.38 14.13 -17.47
CA GLN A 48 -9.21 14.61 -18.22
C GLN A 48 -8.04 15.06 -17.32
N PHE A 49 -8.32 15.74 -16.22
CA PHE A 49 -7.26 16.18 -15.30
C PHE A 49 -6.44 15.02 -14.71
N MET A 50 -7.06 13.84 -14.52
CA MET A 50 -6.36 12.67 -14.03
C MET A 50 -5.46 12.06 -15.12
N LEU A 51 -5.92 12.03 -16.36
CA LEU A 51 -5.05 11.64 -17.47
C LEU A 51 -3.85 12.59 -17.62
N ASP A 52 -4.08 13.91 -17.50
CA ASP A 52 -3.01 14.91 -17.57
C ASP A 52 -1.99 14.71 -16.43
N PHE A 53 -2.47 14.47 -15.21
CA PHE A 53 -1.63 14.12 -14.06
C PHE A 53 -0.79 12.86 -14.31
N ARG A 54 -1.39 11.80 -14.87
CA ARG A 54 -0.68 10.55 -15.20
C ARG A 54 0.40 10.75 -16.24
N LEU A 55 0.10 11.48 -17.31
CA LEU A 55 1.04 11.73 -18.40
C LEU A 55 2.21 12.61 -17.94
N GLU A 56 1.96 13.61 -17.11
CA GLU A 56 3.06 14.39 -16.50
C GLU A 56 3.90 13.52 -15.57
N SER A 57 3.27 12.66 -14.79
CA SER A 57 3.96 11.72 -13.90
C SER A 57 4.85 10.73 -14.68
N LEU A 58 4.40 10.29 -15.85
CA LEU A 58 5.21 9.45 -16.74
C LEU A 58 6.47 10.19 -17.22
N ARG A 59 6.34 11.49 -17.56
CA ARG A 59 7.50 12.33 -17.94
C ARG A 59 8.46 12.48 -16.76
N GLU A 60 7.95 12.70 -15.55
CA GLU A 60 8.77 12.75 -14.33
C GLU A 60 9.50 11.42 -14.09
N PHE A 61 8.84 10.27 -14.28
CA PHE A 61 9.47 8.98 -14.17
C PHE A 61 10.72 8.85 -15.04
N PHE A 62 10.65 9.29 -16.30
CA PHE A 62 11.80 9.24 -17.22
C PHE A 62 12.89 10.27 -16.88
N ARG A 63 12.55 11.39 -16.22
CA ARG A 63 13.52 12.37 -15.74
C ARG A 63 14.28 11.89 -14.50
N HIS A 64 13.62 11.14 -13.63
CA HIS A 64 14.23 10.62 -12.40
C HIS A 64 15.25 9.51 -12.70
N LYS A 65 16.40 9.63 -12.07
CA LYS A 65 17.40 8.55 -12.00
C LYS A 65 16.97 7.53 -10.95
N GLN A 66 17.54 6.32 -11.02
CA GLN A 66 17.43 5.34 -9.94
C GLN A 66 18.00 5.93 -8.64
N PRO A 67 17.49 5.51 -7.47
CA PRO A 67 18.07 5.91 -6.19
C PRO A 67 19.55 5.58 -6.14
N SER A 68 20.35 6.50 -5.60
CA SER A 68 21.81 6.33 -5.42
C SER A 68 22.16 5.61 -4.10
N PHE A 69 21.14 5.20 -3.34
CA PHE A 69 21.27 4.48 -2.07
C PHE A 69 20.47 3.18 -2.11
N GLY A 70 20.76 2.29 -1.18
CA GLY A 70 20.13 0.96 -1.16
C GLY A 70 20.77 -0.01 -2.16
N PRO A 71 20.08 -1.10 -2.47
CA PRO A 71 20.53 -2.03 -3.49
C PRO A 71 20.40 -1.42 -4.89
N SER A 72 21.24 -1.86 -5.86
CA SER A 72 21.05 -1.46 -7.25
C SER A 72 19.71 -1.95 -7.78
N LEU A 73 19.02 -1.08 -8.50
CA LEU A 73 17.73 -1.35 -9.17
C LEU A 73 17.87 -1.28 -10.69
N ASP A 74 19.11 -1.24 -11.23
CA ASP A 74 19.40 -1.10 -12.66
C ASP A 74 18.97 -2.33 -13.48
N PHE A 75 18.74 -3.46 -12.81
CA PHE A 75 18.27 -4.69 -13.43
C PHE A 75 16.76 -4.66 -13.77
N ILE A 76 16.01 -3.68 -13.28
CA ILE A 76 14.56 -3.59 -13.51
C ILE A 76 14.33 -3.06 -14.93
N ASP A 77 13.82 -3.94 -15.81
CA ASP A 77 13.33 -3.52 -17.12
C ASP A 77 11.85 -3.19 -17.04
N PHE A 78 11.53 -1.89 -17.03
CA PHE A 78 10.15 -1.40 -16.97
C PHE A 78 9.33 -1.72 -18.23
N GLN A 79 9.93 -2.23 -19.30
CA GLN A 79 9.20 -2.67 -20.49
C GLN A 79 8.68 -4.11 -20.37
N ASP A 80 9.09 -4.83 -19.33
CA ASP A 80 8.78 -6.26 -19.14
C ASP A 80 7.53 -6.51 -18.27
N TYR A 81 6.90 -5.44 -17.75
CA TYR A 81 5.74 -5.53 -16.83
C TYR A 81 4.43 -5.16 -17.52
N THR A 82 3.35 -5.83 -17.11
CA THR A 82 1.97 -5.38 -17.31
C THR A 82 1.59 -4.43 -16.18
N TYR A 83 1.03 -3.28 -16.53
CA TYR A 83 0.78 -2.19 -15.59
C TYR A 83 -0.66 -2.10 -15.08
N PHE A 84 -1.57 -2.83 -15.70
CA PHE A 84 -2.96 -2.88 -15.29
C PHE A 84 -3.62 -4.19 -15.71
N THR A 85 -4.25 -4.86 -14.74
CA THR A 85 -5.01 -6.10 -14.94
C THR A 85 -6.30 -6.01 -14.12
N ARG A 86 -7.45 -6.14 -14.80
CA ARG A 86 -8.78 -6.19 -14.19
C ARG A 86 -9.29 -7.62 -14.20
N VAL A 87 -9.82 -8.09 -13.06
CA VAL A 87 -10.34 -9.47 -12.91
C VAL A 87 -11.84 -9.54 -12.67
N SER A 88 -12.52 -8.39 -12.46
CA SER A 88 -13.96 -8.30 -12.27
C SER A 88 -14.53 -7.04 -12.91
N ASP A 89 -15.81 -7.03 -13.27
CA ASP A 89 -16.48 -5.86 -13.87
C ASP A 89 -16.95 -4.82 -12.84
N GLY A 90 -16.55 -4.95 -11.57
CA GLY A 90 -16.89 -4.01 -10.52
C GLY A 90 -16.49 -4.50 -9.13
N VAL A 91 -16.80 -3.67 -8.12
CA VAL A 91 -16.56 -3.96 -6.69
C VAL A 91 -17.84 -4.53 -6.10
N ALA A 92 -17.78 -5.73 -5.53
CA ALA A 92 -18.90 -6.36 -4.85
C ALA A 92 -19.06 -5.76 -3.43
N GLU A 93 -20.31 -5.50 -3.03
CA GLU A 93 -20.66 -5.08 -1.66
C GLU A 93 -20.95 -6.25 -0.74
N ARG A 94 -21.31 -7.42 -1.32
CA ARG A 94 -21.58 -8.65 -0.59
C ARG A 94 -20.60 -9.72 -1.02
N TRP A 95 -20.14 -10.49 -0.06
CA TRP A 95 -19.18 -11.57 -0.31
C TRP A 95 -19.69 -12.62 -1.31
N GLU A 96 -20.98 -12.86 -1.31
CA GLU A 96 -21.64 -13.80 -2.23
C GLU A 96 -21.52 -13.38 -3.71
N ASP A 97 -21.40 -12.08 -3.97
CA ASP A 97 -21.35 -11.51 -5.32
C ASP A 97 -19.91 -11.42 -5.88
N VAL A 98 -18.88 -11.72 -5.07
CA VAL A 98 -17.48 -11.82 -5.53
C VAL A 98 -17.31 -13.02 -6.46
N PRO A 99 -16.58 -12.92 -7.60
CA PRO A 99 -16.32 -14.06 -8.48
C PRO A 99 -15.74 -15.26 -7.70
N ASP A 100 -16.23 -16.48 -8.01
CA ASP A 100 -15.91 -17.68 -7.22
C ASP A 100 -14.42 -18.04 -7.18
N ASP A 101 -13.67 -17.75 -8.23
CA ASP A 101 -12.23 -17.95 -8.31
C ASP A 101 -11.47 -16.96 -7.41
N VAL A 102 -11.86 -15.71 -7.40
CA VAL A 102 -11.33 -14.67 -6.49
C VAL A 102 -11.72 -14.98 -5.05
N LYS A 103 -12.99 -15.35 -4.82
CA LYS A 103 -13.52 -15.75 -3.51
C LYS A 103 -12.69 -16.87 -2.87
N ARG A 104 -12.38 -17.93 -3.63
CA ARG A 104 -11.54 -19.03 -3.14
C ARG A 104 -10.18 -18.59 -2.65
N THR A 105 -9.58 -17.57 -3.30
CA THR A 105 -8.31 -16.98 -2.86
C THR A 105 -8.43 -16.37 -1.47
N PHE A 106 -9.41 -15.52 -1.29
CA PHE A 106 -9.59 -14.79 -0.02
C PHE A 106 -10.14 -15.68 1.10
N ASP A 107 -10.94 -16.71 0.78
CA ASP A 107 -11.37 -17.74 1.74
C ASP A 107 -10.16 -18.51 2.30
N LYS A 108 -9.21 -18.90 1.45
CA LYS A 108 -7.96 -19.55 1.88
C LYS A 108 -7.12 -18.63 2.80
N LEU A 109 -7.20 -17.31 2.61
CA LEU A 109 -6.52 -16.33 3.45
C LEU A 109 -7.27 -16.03 4.76
N GLY A 110 -8.52 -16.50 4.90
CA GLY A 110 -9.33 -16.35 6.10
C GLY A 110 -9.96 -14.96 6.29
N ILE A 111 -10.06 -14.16 5.22
CA ILE A 111 -10.57 -12.78 5.27
C ILE A 111 -12.03 -12.70 5.75
N PRO A 112 -13.01 -13.51 5.24
CA PRO A 112 -14.40 -13.38 5.65
C PRO A 112 -14.63 -13.61 7.14
N GLU A 113 -13.86 -14.50 7.76
CA GLU A 113 -13.96 -14.80 9.19
C GLU A 113 -13.44 -13.65 10.06
N ALA A 114 -12.38 -12.98 9.62
CA ALA A 114 -11.84 -11.81 10.32
C ALA A 114 -12.80 -10.62 10.23
N GLU A 115 -13.40 -10.38 9.06
CA GLU A 115 -14.35 -9.30 8.82
C GLU A 115 -15.54 -9.38 9.81
N LYS A 116 -16.17 -10.55 9.92
CA LYS A 116 -17.35 -10.74 10.76
C LYS A 116 -17.12 -10.46 12.25
N LYS A 117 -15.90 -10.58 12.73
CA LYS A 117 -15.60 -10.57 14.17
C LYS A 117 -14.88 -9.32 14.66
N PHE A 118 -14.04 -8.70 13.82
CA PHE A 118 -13.02 -7.78 14.32
C PHE A 118 -12.87 -6.47 13.55
N LEU A 119 -13.61 -6.27 12.43
CA LEU A 119 -13.39 -5.15 11.53
C LEU A 119 -14.61 -4.21 11.46
N ALA A 120 -14.36 -2.92 11.40
CA ALA A 120 -15.36 -1.90 11.10
C ALA A 120 -15.69 -1.81 9.61
N GLY A 121 -14.78 -2.27 8.77
CA GLY A 121 -14.92 -2.38 7.32
C GLY A 121 -13.72 -3.06 6.70
N VAL A 122 -13.91 -3.61 5.51
CA VAL A 122 -12.88 -4.32 4.75
C VAL A 122 -12.97 -4.00 3.27
N THR A 123 -11.80 -3.88 2.61
CA THR A 123 -11.67 -3.93 1.16
C THR A 123 -10.73 -5.04 0.76
N ALA A 124 -11.01 -5.69 -0.37
CA ALA A 124 -10.12 -6.70 -0.93
C ALA A 124 -9.75 -6.30 -2.36
N HIS A 125 -8.45 -6.23 -2.62
CA HIS A 125 -7.86 -5.89 -3.91
C HIS A 125 -7.21 -7.12 -4.52
N TYR A 126 -7.50 -7.35 -5.79
CA TYR A 126 -6.91 -8.43 -6.55
C TYR A 126 -6.33 -7.86 -7.85
N GLU A 127 -5.04 -8.06 -8.09
CA GLU A 127 -4.29 -7.40 -9.14
C GLU A 127 -4.36 -5.86 -8.99
N SER A 128 -4.94 -5.17 -9.96
CA SER A 128 -4.92 -3.71 -10.02
C SER A 128 -6.10 -3.02 -9.36
N GLU A 129 -7.19 -3.72 -9.03
CA GLU A 129 -8.43 -3.07 -8.58
C GLU A 129 -9.06 -3.74 -7.35
N ALA A 130 -9.93 -3.01 -6.66
CA ALA A 130 -10.78 -3.57 -5.63
C ALA A 130 -11.83 -4.52 -6.25
N VAL A 131 -12.04 -5.66 -5.62
CA VAL A 131 -13.04 -6.67 -6.03
C VAL A 131 -14.15 -6.83 -5.00
N TYR A 132 -13.90 -6.38 -3.78
CA TYR A 132 -14.86 -6.41 -2.68
C TYR A 132 -14.67 -5.22 -1.75
N SER A 133 -15.76 -4.62 -1.28
CA SER A 133 -15.76 -3.56 -0.27
C SER A 133 -17.01 -3.65 0.58
N ASN A 134 -16.83 -3.61 1.90
CA ASN A 134 -17.94 -3.56 2.84
C ASN A 134 -17.56 -2.77 4.09
N MET A 135 -18.52 -2.06 4.66
CA MET A 135 -18.36 -1.31 5.91
C MET A 135 -19.61 -1.47 6.78
N LEU A 136 -19.45 -1.49 8.10
CA LEU A 136 -20.59 -1.54 9.01
C LEU A 136 -21.44 -0.27 8.87
N SER A 137 -22.74 -0.43 8.73
CA SER A 137 -23.67 0.69 8.50
C SER A 137 -23.69 1.70 9.67
N GLU A 138 -23.33 1.28 10.88
CA GLU A 138 -23.15 2.20 12.01
C GLU A 138 -21.93 3.13 11.86
N VAL A 139 -20.90 2.67 11.15
CA VAL A 139 -19.70 3.46 10.83
C VAL A 139 -19.99 4.43 9.69
N GLU A 140 -20.72 3.99 8.66
CA GLU A 140 -21.20 4.87 7.57
C GLU A 140 -22.06 6.02 8.11
N LYS A 141 -22.98 5.72 9.03
CA LYS A 141 -23.84 6.73 9.67
C LYS A 141 -23.07 7.80 10.46
N LYS A 142 -21.85 7.51 10.87
CA LYS A 142 -20.94 8.51 11.47
C LYS A 142 -20.28 9.42 10.43
N GLY A 143 -20.54 9.21 9.14
CA GLY A 143 -19.97 9.97 8.04
C GLY A 143 -18.56 9.53 7.63
N VAL A 144 -18.13 8.34 8.07
CA VAL A 144 -16.86 7.74 7.63
C VAL A 144 -16.99 7.31 6.17
N ILE A 145 -15.97 7.60 5.38
CA ILE A 145 -15.82 7.12 4.00
C ILE A 145 -14.71 6.07 4.00
N PHE A 146 -15.00 4.90 3.46
CA PHE A 146 -14.01 3.85 3.22
C PHE A 146 -14.32 3.17 1.88
N LEU A 147 -13.58 3.56 0.86
CA LEU A 147 -13.75 3.14 -0.52
C LEU A 147 -12.37 2.75 -1.09
N ASP A 148 -12.37 2.11 -2.25
CA ASP A 148 -11.17 2.12 -3.08
C ASP A 148 -10.92 3.53 -3.65
N THR A 149 -9.67 3.81 -3.99
CA THR A 149 -9.26 5.16 -4.41
C THR A 149 -9.89 5.59 -5.74
N ASP A 150 -10.21 4.64 -6.62
CA ASP A 150 -10.89 4.92 -7.89
C ASP A 150 -12.34 5.35 -7.67
N THR A 151 -13.04 4.69 -6.77
CA THR A 151 -14.39 5.09 -6.35
C THR A 151 -14.35 6.41 -5.58
N GLY A 152 -13.35 6.61 -4.71
CA GLY A 152 -13.13 7.89 -4.02
C GLY A 152 -12.98 9.07 -4.99
N LEU A 153 -12.24 8.90 -6.09
CA LEU A 153 -12.13 9.92 -7.14
C LEU A 153 -13.48 10.26 -7.81
N ARG A 154 -14.31 9.23 -8.08
CA ARG A 154 -15.60 9.42 -8.74
C ARG A 154 -16.67 10.05 -7.84
N GLU A 155 -16.75 9.60 -6.60
CA GLU A 155 -17.85 9.93 -5.68
C GLU A 155 -17.54 11.14 -4.78
N HIS A 156 -16.26 11.39 -4.49
CA HIS A 156 -15.80 12.47 -3.63
C HIS A 156 -14.69 13.32 -4.28
N PRO A 157 -14.89 13.83 -5.52
CA PRO A 157 -13.85 14.51 -6.29
C PRO A 157 -13.26 15.74 -5.58
N ASP A 158 -14.05 16.52 -4.87
CA ASP A 158 -13.59 17.72 -4.16
C ASP A 158 -12.62 17.35 -3.02
N LEU A 159 -12.98 16.34 -2.23
CA LEU A 159 -12.15 15.84 -1.15
C LEU A 159 -10.87 15.20 -1.71
N PHE A 160 -11.01 14.40 -2.77
CA PHE A 160 -9.89 13.78 -3.47
C PHE A 160 -8.89 14.83 -3.96
N MET A 161 -9.34 15.81 -4.74
CA MET A 161 -8.50 16.87 -5.32
C MET A 161 -7.79 17.74 -4.27
N LYS A 162 -8.39 17.89 -3.10
CA LYS A 162 -7.80 18.66 -2.00
C LYS A 162 -6.53 18.02 -1.46
N TYR A 163 -6.45 16.69 -1.45
CA TYR A 163 -5.40 15.97 -0.76
C TYR A 163 -4.51 15.10 -1.66
N PHE A 164 -5.03 14.51 -2.73
CA PHE A 164 -4.32 13.58 -3.58
C PHE A 164 -3.07 14.21 -4.23
N GLY A 165 -1.94 13.53 -4.14
CA GLY A 165 -0.68 13.97 -4.72
C GLY A 165 -0.02 15.18 -4.02
N LYS A 166 -0.51 15.58 -2.83
CA LYS A 166 0.01 16.75 -2.10
C LYS A 166 1.17 16.41 -1.19
N LEU A 167 1.20 15.22 -0.61
CA LEU A 167 2.32 14.78 0.24
C LEU A 167 3.39 14.03 -0.56
N VAL A 168 2.97 13.22 -1.51
CA VAL A 168 3.87 12.46 -2.37
C VAL A 168 3.58 12.82 -3.84
N PRO A 169 4.08 13.97 -4.32
CA PRO A 169 3.94 14.37 -5.72
C PRO A 169 4.81 13.49 -6.64
N PRO A 170 4.54 13.46 -7.96
CA PRO A 170 5.37 12.73 -8.93
C PRO A 170 6.85 13.14 -8.92
N THR A 171 7.14 14.35 -8.49
CA THR A 171 8.50 14.89 -8.40
C THR A 171 9.29 14.42 -7.17
N ASP A 172 8.68 13.62 -6.29
CA ASP A 172 9.32 13.17 -5.04
C ASP A 172 10.47 12.18 -5.31
N ASN A 173 10.19 11.13 -6.05
CA ASN A 173 11.17 10.12 -6.44
C ASN A 173 10.66 9.31 -7.64
N LYS A 174 11.54 8.51 -8.24
CA LYS A 174 11.24 7.71 -9.44
C LYS A 174 10.02 6.78 -9.27
N TYR A 175 9.87 6.13 -8.11
CA TYR A 175 8.79 5.19 -7.86
C TYR A 175 7.46 5.87 -7.48
N ALA A 176 7.52 7.05 -6.86
CA ALA A 176 6.37 7.91 -6.71
C ALA A 176 5.85 8.41 -8.07
N ALA A 177 6.77 8.75 -8.99
CA ALA A 177 6.42 9.11 -10.37
C ALA A 177 5.81 7.92 -11.12
N LEU A 178 6.40 6.72 -11.00
CA LEU A 178 5.87 5.48 -11.58
C LEU A 178 4.45 5.21 -11.08
N ASN A 179 4.27 5.16 -9.76
CA ASN A 179 2.94 4.96 -9.17
C ASN A 179 1.95 6.03 -9.67
N SER A 180 2.33 7.30 -9.65
CA SER A 180 1.46 8.39 -10.11
C SER A 180 1.03 8.27 -11.59
N ALA A 181 1.86 7.67 -12.44
CA ALA A 181 1.54 7.44 -13.84
C ALA A 181 0.55 6.27 -14.04
N VAL A 182 0.67 5.19 -13.24
CA VAL A 182 -0.04 3.93 -13.50
C VAL A 182 -0.88 3.43 -12.32
N TRP A 183 -1.06 4.21 -11.26
CA TRP A 183 -1.79 3.79 -10.06
C TRP A 183 -3.19 3.25 -10.35
N SER A 184 -3.60 2.27 -9.56
CA SER A 184 -4.91 1.67 -9.59
C SER A 184 -5.23 1.05 -8.24
N GLY A 185 -6.46 1.19 -7.78
CA GLY A 185 -6.84 0.73 -6.44
C GLY A 185 -6.15 1.52 -5.33
N GLY A 186 -6.07 0.90 -4.16
CA GLY A 186 -5.67 1.55 -2.92
C GLY A 186 -6.88 1.94 -2.09
N SER A 187 -6.65 2.51 -0.90
CA SER A 187 -7.71 2.85 0.04
C SER A 187 -7.95 4.35 0.10
N PHE A 188 -9.19 4.77 -0.09
CA PHE A 188 -9.65 6.13 0.14
C PHE A 188 -10.44 6.19 1.43
N ILE A 189 -9.86 6.83 2.46
CA ILE A 189 -10.46 6.87 3.81
C ILE A 189 -10.59 8.32 4.27
N TYR A 190 -11.79 8.68 4.72
CA TYR A 190 -12.04 9.91 5.45
C TYR A 190 -12.75 9.61 6.77
N VAL A 191 -12.14 10.01 7.87
CA VAL A 191 -12.75 9.93 9.20
C VAL A 191 -13.06 11.34 9.65
N PRO A 192 -14.35 11.71 9.79
CA PRO A 192 -14.76 13.09 10.08
C PRO A 192 -14.38 13.52 11.51
N LYS A 193 -14.34 14.82 11.71
CA LYS A 193 -13.98 15.47 12.96
C LYS A 193 -14.68 14.84 14.17
N GLY A 194 -13.88 14.50 15.19
CA GLY A 194 -14.34 13.95 16.46
C GLY A 194 -14.82 12.49 16.38
N CYS A 195 -14.81 11.86 15.20
CA CYS A 195 -15.20 10.46 15.04
C CYS A 195 -14.07 9.54 15.51
N LYS A 196 -14.38 8.61 16.39
CA LYS A 196 -13.45 7.60 16.88
C LYS A 196 -13.96 6.21 16.50
N LEU A 197 -13.09 5.43 15.88
CA LEU A 197 -13.40 4.05 15.49
C LEU A 197 -12.77 3.10 16.49
N ASP A 198 -13.62 2.31 17.16
CA ASP A 198 -13.20 1.31 18.15
C ASP A 198 -12.61 0.05 17.49
N MET A 199 -13.04 -0.24 16.27
CA MET A 199 -12.54 -1.36 15.46
C MET A 199 -11.77 -0.84 14.26
N PRO A 200 -10.73 -1.59 13.80
CA PRO A 200 -9.97 -1.19 12.64
C PRO A 200 -10.73 -1.29 11.32
N LEU A 201 -10.35 -0.47 10.35
CA LEU A 201 -10.59 -0.71 8.94
C LEU A 201 -9.43 -1.53 8.37
N GLN A 202 -9.70 -2.40 7.39
CA GLN A 202 -8.67 -3.25 6.83
C GLN A 202 -8.75 -3.35 5.31
N SER A 203 -7.58 -3.34 4.66
CA SER A 203 -7.46 -3.66 3.23
C SER A 203 -6.51 -4.83 3.00
N TYR A 204 -6.88 -5.67 2.02
CA TYR A 204 -6.05 -6.77 1.56
C TYR A 204 -5.65 -6.56 0.11
N PHE A 205 -4.36 -6.78 -0.18
CA PHE A 205 -3.80 -6.68 -1.52
C PHE A 205 -3.21 -8.03 -1.93
N ARG A 206 -3.63 -8.53 -3.08
CA ARG A 206 -3.14 -9.78 -3.65
C ARG A 206 -2.63 -9.55 -5.07
N ILE A 207 -1.35 -9.82 -5.31
CA ILE A 207 -0.80 -9.99 -6.66
C ILE A 207 -0.84 -11.50 -6.97
N ASN A 208 -1.33 -11.88 -8.13
CA ASN A 208 -1.43 -13.28 -8.52
C ASN A 208 -0.84 -13.59 -9.90
N ASN A 209 -0.45 -12.60 -10.71
CA ASN A 209 0.10 -12.77 -12.05
C ASN A 209 1.63 -12.59 -12.10
N LYS A 210 2.27 -13.31 -13.07
CA LYS A 210 3.69 -13.14 -13.38
C LYS A 210 3.93 -11.82 -14.09
N ARG A 211 5.06 -11.17 -13.84
CA ARG A 211 5.45 -9.92 -14.50
C ARG A 211 4.34 -8.87 -14.48
N SER A 212 3.47 -8.96 -13.50
CA SER A 212 2.44 -7.97 -13.23
C SER A 212 2.98 -6.93 -12.27
N GLY A 213 2.49 -5.70 -12.39
CA GLY A 213 2.70 -4.65 -11.40
C GLY A 213 1.43 -4.39 -10.61
N GLN A 214 1.57 -4.17 -9.31
CA GLN A 214 0.52 -3.60 -8.47
C GLN A 214 0.98 -2.23 -7.98
N PHE A 215 0.15 -1.22 -8.23
CA PHE A 215 0.50 0.18 -8.04
C PHE A 215 -0.58 0.89 -7.24
N GLU A 216 -0.92 0.36 -6.07
CA GLU A 216 -1.95 0.97 -5.21
C GLU A 216 -1.54 2.38 -4.77
N ARG A 217 -2.54 3.25 -4.65
CA ARG A 217 -2.38 4.59 -4.10
C ARG A 217 -3.43 4.87 -3.05
N SER A 218 -3.02 4.86 -1.79
CA SER A 218 -3.91 5.07 -0.65
C SER A 218 -3.87 6.52 -0.18
N LEU A 219 -5.06 7.08 0.06
CA LEU A 219 -5.26 8.43 0.58
C LEU A 219 -6.12 8.37 1.83
N ILE A 220 -5.55 8.75 2.97
CA ILE A 220 -6.20 8.64 4.27
C ILE A 220 -6.24 10.01 4.95
N ILE A 221 -7.42 10.45 5.31
CA ILE A 221 -7.66 11.72 6.00
C ILE A 221 -8.34 11.42 7.33
N VAL A 222 -7.66 11.73 8.45
CA VAL A 222 -8.19 11.65 9.81
C VAL A 222 -8.33 13.09 10.32
N ASP A 223 -9.56 13.59 10.33
CA ASP A 223 -9.85 14.99 10.64
C ASP A 223 -9.62 15.30 12.13
N ASP A 224 -9.75 16.55 12.54
CA ASP A 224 -9.50 17.00 13.92
C ASP A 224 -10.24 16.15 14.95
N ASP A 225 -9.57 15.80 16.06
CA ASP A 225 -10.10 15.03 17.19
C ASP A 225 -10.57 13.60 16.82
N ALA A 226 -10.30 13.11 15.60
CA ALA A 226 -10.70 11.79 15.13
C ALA A 226 -9.64 10.71 15.44
N GLU A 227 -10.06 9.46 15.49
CA GLU A 227 -9.16 8.32 15.75
C GLU A 227 -9.42 7.18 14.75
N LEU A 228 -8.34 6.67 14.12
CA LEU A 228 -8.39 5.57 13.16
C LEU A 228 -7.26 4.57 13.42
N ASN A 229 -7.63 3.29 13.50
CA ASN A 229 -6.76 2.16 13.31
C ASN A 229 -7.00 1.58 11.91
N TYR A 230 -5.96 1.50 11.08
CA TYR A 230 -6.03 0.90 9.77
C TYR A 230 -4.99 -0.21 9.64
N VAL A 231 -5.39 -1.33 9.05
CA VAL A 231 -4.55 -2.50 8.85
C VAL A 231 -4.48 -2.83 7.36
N GLU A 232 -3.29 -3.05 6.87
CA GLU A 232 -3.06 -3.46 5.48
C GLU A 232 -2.32 -4.80 5.44
N GLY A 233 -2.85 -5.74 4.70
CA GLY A 233 -2.25 -7.04 4.45
C GLY A 233 -1.91 -7.22 2.98
N CYS A 234 -0.67 -7.61 2.67
CA CYS A 234 -0.22 -7.82 1.30
C CYS A 234 0.37 -9.21 1.14
N THR A 235 -0.05 -9.92 0.09
CA THR A 235 0.46 -11.27 -0.22
C THR A 235 0.64 -11.49 -1.73
N ALA A 236 1.55 -12.38 -2.11
CA ALA A 236 1.73 -12.84 -3.49
C ALA A 236 2.22 -14.29 -3.51
N PRO A 237 1.83 -15.10 -4.53
CA PRO A 237 2.41 -16.41 -4.77
C PRO A 237 3.87 -16.31 -5.24
N MET A 238 4.58 -17.42 -5.17
CA MET A 238 5.94 -17.51 -5.69
C MET A 238 5.95 -17.80 -7.19
N TYR A 239 6.69 -16.99 -7.94
CA TYR A 239 6.94 -17.17 -9.36
C TYR A 239 8.44 -17.24 -9.66
N SER A 240 8.79 -17.82 -10.83
CA SER A 240 10.15 -17.79 -11.36
C SER A 240 10.55 -16.44 -11.94
N GLN A 241 9.61 -15.51 -12.10
CA GLN A 241 9.80 -14.17 -12.67
C GLN A 241 9.33 -13.15 -11.66
N GLU A 242 10.01 -12.00 -11.63
CA GLU A 242 9.72 -10.93 -10.70
C GLU A 242 8.44 -10.19 -11.06
N SER A 243 7.69 -9.81 -10.03
CA SER A 243 6.57 -8.86 -10.12
C SER A 243 6.92 -7.60 -9.33
N LEU A 244 6.40 -6.46 -9.78
CA LEU A 244 6.71 -5.15 -9.23
C LEU A 244 5.55 -4.63 -8.38
N HIS A 245 5.81 -4.38 -7.11
CA HIS A 245 4.90 -3.65 -6.24
C HIS A 245 5.45 -2.25 -5.96
N SER A 246 4.67 -1.23 -6.27
CA SER A 246 5.03 0.16 -5.97
C SER A 246 3.83 0.90 -5.44
N GLY A 247 3.68 0.90 -4.11
CA GLY A 247 2.61 1.59 -3.39
C GLY A 247 2.97 3.03 -3.05
N VAL A 248 1.98 3.91 -3.05
CA VAL A 248 2.09 5.26 -2.47
C VAL A 248 0.98 5.48 -1.46
N ILE A 249 1.36 5.87 -0.24
CA ILE A 249 0.44 6.13 0.86
C ILE A 249 0.61 7.57 1.34
N GLU A 250 -0.49 8.35 1.29
CA GLU A 250 -0.57 9.72 1.75
C GLU A 250 -1.55 9.81 2.94
N ILE A 251 -1.08 10.26 4.11
CA ILE A 251 -1.89 10.34 5.32
C ILE A 251 -1.90 11.76 5.87
N PHE A 252 -3.09 12.29 6.12
CA PHE A 252 -3.33 13.59 6.73
C PHE A 252 -3.94 13.39 8.12
N VAL A 253 -3.20 13.78 9.15
CA VAL A 253 -3.63 13.68 10.55
C VAL A 253 -3.91 15.08 11.07
N GLY A 254 -5.17 15.36 11.35
CA GLY A 254 -5.66 16.64 11.86
C GLY A 254 -5.24 16.92 13.31
N LYS A 255 -5.68 18.06 13.85
CA LYS A 255 -5.35 18.48 15.22
C LYS A 255 -5.93 17.50 16.24
N ARG A 256 -5.10 17.05 17.19
CA ARG A 256 -5.45 16.09 18.26
C ARG A 256 -6.00 14.76 17.72
N ALA A 257 -5.86 14.52 16.43
CA ALA A 257 -6.27 13.27 15.82
C ALA A 257 -5.21 12.18 16.05
N LYS A 258 -5.64 10.92 15.99
CA LYS A 258 -4.76 9.77 16.15
C LYS A 258 -4.92 8.81 14.98
N MET A 259 -3.81 8.48 14.37
CA MET A 259 -3.75 7.51 13.28
C MET A 259 -2.72 6.43 13.59
N ARG A 260 -3.15 5.17 13.55
CA ARG A 260 -2.24 4.03 13.50
C ARG A 260 -2.42 3.32 12.17
N TYR A 261 -1.32 3.18 11.44
CA TYR A 261 -1.23 2.41 10.21
C TYR A 261 -0.37 1.17 10.44
N THR A 262 -1.01 0.01 10.39
CA THR A 262 -0.32 -1.27 10.52
C THR A 262 -0.27 -1.95 9.16
N THR A 263 0.92 -2.34 8.69
CA THR A 263 1.07 -3.13 7.48
C THR A 263 1.80 -4.44 7.76
N ILE A 264 1.27 -5.52 7.22
CA ILE A 264 1.90 -6.84 7.23
C ILE A 264 2.12 -7.25 5.77
N GLN A 265 3.36 -7.12 5.33
CA GLN A 265 3.78 -7.47 3.98
C GLN A 265 4.44 -8.84 4.00
N ASN A 266 3.69 -9.86 3.59
CA ASN A 266 4.15 -11.24 3.46
C ASN A 266 4.29 -11.61 1.98
N TRP A 267 5.26 -10.99 1.33
CA TRP A 267 5.54 -11.17 -0.08
C TRP A 267 6.37 -12.42 -0.35
N SER A 268 6.16 -13.05 -1.49
CA SER A 268 7.06 -14.10 -1.99
C SER A 268 8.42 -13.54 -2.44
N ASN A 269 9.41 -14.42 -2.60
CA ASN A 269 10.77 -14.06 -3.01
C ASN A 269 10.88 -13.58 -4.49
N SER A 270 9.76 -13.45 -5.19
CA SER A 270 9.70 -12.89 -6.55
C SER A 270 9.21 -11.44 -6.61
N ILE A 271 8.93 -10.81 -5.48
CA ILE A 271 8.40 -9.44 -5.44
C ILE A 271 9.50 -8.41 -5.23
N LEU A 272 9.51 -7.39 -6.08
CA LEU A 272 10.24 -6.14 -5.87
C LEU A 272 9.26 -5.13 -5.23
N ASN A 273 9.49 -4.79 -3.97
CA ASN A 273 8.59 -4.00 -3.14
C ASN A 273 9.16 -2.60 -2.90
N LEU A 274 8.65 -1.60 -3.63
CA LEU A 274 9.19 -0.23 -3.68
C LEU A 274 8.09 0.76 -3.28
N VAL A 275 8.03 1.09 -1.99
CA VAL A 275 6.89 1.81 -1.39
C VAL A 275 7.31 3.18 -0.87
N THR A 276 6.49 4.21 -1.17
CA THR A 276 6.64 5.56 -0.62
C THR A 276 5.46 5.87 0.31
N GLN A 277 5.74 6.11 1.60
CA GLN A 277 4.73 6.38 2.61
C GLN A 277 5.03 7.70 3.30
N ARG A 278 4.03 8.60 3.36
CA ARG A 278 4.19 9.88 4.05
C ARG A 278 2.92 10.29 4.78
N ALA A 279 3.10 10.70 6.04
CA ALA A 279 2.07 11.33 6.84
C ALA A 279 2.46 12.76 7.18
N ILE A 280 1.48 13.68 7.20
CA ILE A 280 1.61 15.00 7.80
C ILE A 280 0.74 15.06 9.04
N VAL A 281 1.31 15.57 10.14
CA VAL A 281 0.68 15.58 11.47
C VAL A 281 0.53 17.01 11.95
N ASP A 282 -0.70 17.41 12.24
CA ASP A 282 -1.01 18.75 12.76
C ASP A 282 -0.90 18.80 14.29
N GLU A 283 -1.24 19.92 14.91
CA GLU A 283 -1.07 20.25 16.33
C GLU A 283 -1.65 19.18 17.25
N ASP A 284 -0.85 18.70 18.22
CA ASP A 284 -1.19 17.63 19.17
C ASP A 284 -1.63 16.31 18.51
N GLY A 285 -1.43 16.16 17.19
CA GLY A 285 -1.76 14.94 16.46
C GLY A 285 -0.74 13.83 16.70
N LEU A 286 -1.16 12.58 16.50
CA LEU A 286 -0.35 11.38 16.65
C LEU A 286 -0.40 10.53 15.39
N MET A 287 0.77 10.17 14.85
CA MET A 287 0.92 9.17 13.79
C MET A 287 1.79 8.00 14.26
N GLU A 288 1.28 6.80 14.12
CA GLU A 288 2.01 5.56 14.41
C GLU A 288 2.08 4.67 13.17
N TRP A 289 3.31 4.42 12.69
CA TRP A 289 3.60 3.40 11.68
C TRP A 289 4.00 2.10 12.38
N VAL A 290 3.35 0.99 12.03
CA VAL A 290 3.69 -0.36 12.50
C VAL A 290 3.90 -1.25 11.28
N ASP A 291 5.16 -1.62 11.01
CA ASP A 291 5.55 -2.31 9.79
C ASP A 291 6.10 -3.71 10.06
N GLY A 292 5.45 -4.72 9.49
CA GLY A 292 5.96 -6.08 9.37
C GLY A 292 6.41 -6.35 7.93
N ASN A 293 7.71 -6.32 7.67
CA ASN A 293 8.30 -6.58 6.35
C ASN A 293 8.88 -7.99 6.32
N ILE A 294 8.13 -8.92 5.72
CA ILE A 294 8.45 -10.34 5.63
C ILE A 294 8.42 -10.76 4.17
N GLY A 295 9.46 -11.43 3.69
CA GLY A 295 9.53 -11.82 2.29
C GLY A 295 10.07 -10.71 1.39
N SER A 296 9.63 -10.68 0.13
CA SER A 296 10.19 -9.92 -1.00
C SER A 296 11.60 -10.37 -1.41
N LYS A 297 11.89 -10.35 -2.70
CA LYS A 297 13.27 -10.41 -3.20
C LYS A 297 14.04 -9.18 -2.77
N LEU A 298 13.40 -8.02 -2.91
CA LEU A 298 13.94 -6.73 -2.54
C LEU A 298 12.82 -5.84 -2.01
N CYS A 299 13.04 -5.21 -0.85
CA CYS A 299 12.14 -4.23 -0.26
C CYS A 299 12.89 -2.91 -0.04
N MET A 300 12.31 -1.79 -0.49
CA MET A 300 12.72 -0.44 -0.11
C MET A 300 11.50 0.31 0.43
N LYS A 301 11.50 0.59 1.73
CA LYS A 301 10.34 1.18 2.40
C LYS A 301 10.78 2.05 3.59
N TYR A 302 10.45 3.33 3.55
CA TYR A 302 10.88 4.33 4.53
C TYR A 302 9.71 5.24 4.92
N PRO A 303 8.80 4.80 5.82
CA PRO A 303 7.69 5.63 6.26
C PRO A 303 8.18 6.95 6.83
N CYS A 304 7.52 8.04 6.42
CA CYS A 304 7.88 9.40 6.79
C CYS A 304 6.75 10.05 7.59
N CYS A 305 7.09 10.74 8.70
CA CYS A 305 6.21 11.68 9.39
C CYS A 305 6.74 13.11 9.23
N VAL A 306 5.90 13.99 8.69
CA VAL A 306 6.11 15.44 8.72
C VAL A 306 5.35 15.99 9.92
N LEU A 307 6.05 16.26 11.01
CA LEU A 307 5.51 16.75 12.27
C LEU A 307 5.36 18.28 12.18
N LYS A 308 4.31 18.71 11.48
CA LYS A 308 4.06 20.10 11.11
C LYS A 308 3.51 20.92 12.26
N GLY A 309 2.59 20.36 13.03
CA GLY A 309 1.93 21.06 14.11
C GLY A 309 2.74 21.04 15.41
N ASP A 310 2.49 22.02 16.28
CA ASP A 310 3.11 22.07 17.60
C ASP A 310 2.71 20.85 18.43
N ARG A 311 3.64 20.27 19.20
CA ARG A 311 3.46 19.09 20.06
C ARG A 311 2.98 17.83 19.31
N SER A 312 3.05 17.82 17.98
CA SER A 312 2.73 16.62 17.20
C SER A 312 3.71 15.48 17.51
N HIS A 313 3.24 14.24 17.39
CA HIS A 313 4.04 13.06 17.66
C HIS A 313 4.03 12.07 16.49
N GLY A 314 5.21 11.53 16.15
CA GLY A 314 5.36 10.47 15.16
C GLY A 314 6.13 9.28 15.72
N SER A 315 5.63 8.08 15.51
CA SER A 315 6.37 6.88 15.85
C SER A 315 6.43 5.88 14.70
N THR A 316 7.52 5.13 14.63
CA THR A 316 7.67 3.99 13.72
C THR A 316 8.17 2.79 14.49
N THR A 317 7.42 1.68 14.42
CA THR A 317 7.87 0.37 14.89
C THR A 317 7.96 -0.54 13.67
N SER A 318 9.17 -1.00 13.33
CA SER A 318 9.42 -1.80 12.14
C SER A 318 10.10 -3.12 12.50
N ILE A 319 9.63 -4.21 11.88
CA ILE A 319 10.26 -5.52 11.90
C ILE A 319 10.60 -5.89 10.46
N ALA A 320 11.86 -6.28 10.21
CA ALA A 320 12.31 -6.77 8.92
C ALA A 320 12.92 -8.16 9.05
N VAL A 321 12.46 -9.11 8.23
CA VAL A 321 12.98 -10.47 8.19
C VAL A 321 13.51 -10.78 6.80
N ALA A 322 14.82 -11.02 6.67
CA ALA A 322 15.49 -11.37 5.42
C ALA A 322 16.00 -12.80 5.45
N GLY A 323 15.47 -13.66 4.58
CA GLY A 323 15.94 -15.01 4.32
C GLY A 323 16.92 -15.07 3.13
N PRO A 324 17.29 -16.29 2.69
CA PRO A 324 18.19 -16.46 1.53
C PRO A 324 17.69 -15.73 0.28
N GLY A 325 18.59 -14.94 -0.36
CA GLY A 325 18.29 -14.19 -1.59
C GLY A 325 17.39 -12.96 -1.39
N GLN A 326 17.08 -12.58 -0.15
CA GLN A 326 16.26 -11.41 0.17
C GLN A 326 17.10 -10.22 0.60
N PHE A 327 16.67 -9.03 0.20
CA PHE A 327 17.26 -7.77 0.59
C PHE A 327 16.18 -6.84 1.16
N GLN A 328 16.22 -6.60 2.47
CA GLN A 328 15.32 -5.68 3.17
C GLN A 328 16.08 -4.37 3.45
N ASP A 329 15.80 -3.30 2.72
CA ASP A 329 16.28 -1.95 2.99
C ASP A 329 15.11 -1.13 3.53
N THR A 330 14.98 -1.10 4.84
CA THR A 330 13.86 -0.46 5.53
C THR A 330 14.35 0.71 6.37
N GLY A 331 13.45 1.55 6.84
CA GLY A 331 13.86 2.69 7.65
C GLY A 331 12.71 3.52 8.15
N ALA A 332 13.01 4.76 8.55
CA ALA A 332 12.03 5.75 8.92
C ALA A 332 12.59 7.16 8.76
N LYS A 333 11.73 8.12 8.42
CA LYS A 333 12.08 9.53 8.34
C LYS A 333 11.14 10.37 9.20
N MET A 334 11.71 11.23 10.05
CA MET A 334 10.97 12.18 10.90
C MET A 334 11.42 13.59 10.60
N ILE A 335 10.49 14.46 10.19
CA ILE A 335 10.74 15.87 9.86
C ILE A 335 10.00 16.71 10.91
N HIS A 336 10.76 17.36 11.79
CA HIS A 336 10.23 18.19 12.87
C HIS A 336 10.13 19.66 12.42
N ILE A 337 8.89 20.18 12.34
CA ILE A 337 8.59 21.58 12.00
C ILE A 337 7.93 22.27 13.19
N GLY A 338 6.96 21.63 13.82
CA GLY A 338 6.20 22.16 14.96
C GLY A 338 7.05 22.23 16.24
N LYS A 339 6.80 23.25 17.05
CA LYS A 339 7.47 23.41 18.36
C LYS A 339 7.07 22.30 19.31
N GLY A 340 8.04 21.70 19.99
CA GLY A 340 7.81 20.64 20.96
C GLY A 340 7.32 19.33 20.31
N SER A 341 7.43 19.18 19.01
CA SER A 341 7.14 17.91 18.34
C SER A 341 8.15 16.85 18.78
N THR A 342 7.70 15.60 18.85
CA THR A 342 8.50 14.46 19.33
C THR A 342 8.38 13.27 18.42
N SER A 343 9.40 12.41 18.38
CA SER A 343 9.35 11.19 17.59
C SER A 343 10.05 10.02 18.27
N ASN A 344 9.64 8.81 17.91
CA ASN A 344 10.27 7.56 18.34
C ASN A 344 10.39 6.58 17.18
N ILE A 345 11.56 5.98 17.00
CA ILE A 345 11.82 4.98 15.97
C ILE A 345 12.37 3.72 16.63
N ILE A 346 11.66 2.61 16.46
CA ILE A 346 12.09 1.27 16.91
C ILE A 346 12.16 0.38 15.68
N SER A 347 13.34 -0.11 15.34
CA SER A 347 13.54 -1.08 14.28
C SER A 347 14.21 -2.34 14.80
N LYS A 348 13.66 -3.49 14.42
CA LYS A 348 14.24 -4.81 14.71
C LYS A 348 14.36 -5.58 13.41
N SER A 349 15.49 -6.26 13.21
CA SER A 349 15.68 -7.06 12.01
C SER A 349 16.32 -8.40 12.31
N ILE A 350 16.01 -9.38 11.47
CA ILE A 350 16.62 -10.71 11.45
C ILE A 350 17.08 -10.98 10.02
N ALA A 351 18.34 -11.29 9.85
CA ALA A 351 18.89 -11.77 8.58
C ALA A 351 19.50 -13.18 8.79
N ARG A 352 19.16 -14.14 7.91
CA ARG A 352 19.68 -15.52 7.96
C ARG A 352 19.95 -16.05 6.56
N GLY A 353 20.84 -17.04 6.47
CA GLY A 353 21.10 -17.78 5.22
C GLY A 353 21.58 -16.90 4.06
N GLY A 354 22.34 -15.82 4.35
CA GLY A 354 22.82 -14.87 3.34
C GLY A 354 21.83 -13.76 2.96
N GLY A 355 20.69 -13.66 3.64
CA GLY A 355 19.80 -12.51 3.51
C GLY A 355 20.42 -11.22 4.04
N THR A 356 19.98 -10.07 3.54
CA THR A 356 20.47 -8.74 3.97
C THR A 356 19.32 -7.91 4.53
N ALA A 357 19.52 -7.32 5.71
CA ALA A 357 18.61 -6.37 6.31
C ALA A 357 19.36 -5.09 6.68
N ASN A 358 19.01 -3.98 6.03
CA ASN A 358 19.55 -2.65 6.30
C ASN A 358 18.48 -1.78 6.95
N PHE A 359 18.93 -0.85 7.79
CA PHE A 359 18.08 0.20 8.35
C PHE A 359 18.63 1.57 7.99
N ARG A 360 17.73 2.47 7.54
CA ARG A 360 18.02 3.87 7.27
C ARG A 360 17.10 4.76 8.09
N GLY A 361 17.67 5.51 9.04
CA GLY A 361 16.96 6.48 9.86
C GLY A 361 17.38 7.90 9.52
N GLU A 362 16.40 8.81 9.39
CA GLU A 362 16.65 10.24 9.21
C GLU A 362 15.73 11.03 10.15
N ILE A 363 16.31 11.94 10.92
CA ILE A 363 15.58 12.89 11.78
C ILE A 363 16.11 14.28 11.45
N THR A 364 15.23 15.20 11.06
CA THR A 364 15.58 16.56 10.65
C THR A 364 14.77 17.57 11.44
#